data_9ad33e3f555c4b46e865512b198ceb85
#
_entry.id   9ad33e3f555c4b46e865512b198ceb85
#
_cell.length_a   1.000
_cell.length_b   1.000
_cell.length_c   1.000
_cell.angle_alpha   90.00
_cell.angle_beta   90.00
_cell.angle_gamma   90.00
#
_symmetry.space_group_name_H-M   'P 1'
#
loop_
_entity.id
_entity.type
_entity.pdbx_description
1 polymer ?
#
loop_
_entity_poly.entity_id
_entity_poly.type
_entity_poly.pdbx_seq_one_letter_code
_entity_poly.pdbx_strand_id
1 'polypeptide(L)'
;MQTPHETKSLKIALLSYRSAPYGGGQGIYVKDISLVLESLGHKVDVISGEPYPLLEGDVNLIKLPGMNLFETFLFKDRLRKFLKNPKTFVNIFEFLSTLAGGFPEMYSFGKRANEFLKKNSDYDVVIDNQSLSYGMLEIQKRFPFIEIIHHPITKDLKHDLETSNKFLYRLSRKRWYSFLKMQKKVAPKLRSIITPSKNSKDDIADDFSCSKKNITVINNGLDTNIFRPYKDIKRKKFRLITTASADVPLKGLDYTLAAVARLKKEFNIELLVIGKQKEGGHTSRLIKKLNLE
;
A
#
# COMPACT_ATOMS: atom_id res chain seq x y z
N MET A 1 -10.25 -17.05 32.92
CA MET A 1 -10.62 -15.78 32.32
C MET A 1 -9.75 -14.73 32.97
N GLN A 2 -8.76 -14.20 32.25
CA GLN A 2 -7.99 -13.07 32.75
C GLN A 2 -8.88 -11.85 32.68
N THR A 3 -9.00 -11.11 33.79
CA THR A 3 -9.68 -9.81 33.85
C THR A 3 -9.11 -8.91 32.76
N PRO A 4 -9.95 -8.18 32.01
CA PRO A 4 -9.45 -7.19 31.06
C PRO A 4 -8.62 -6.18 31.89
N HIS A 5 -7.32 -6.09 31.63
CA HIS A 5 -6.57 -4.93 32.06
C HIS A 5 -7.29 -3.71 31.49
N GLU A 6 -7.73 -2.78 32.35
CA GLU A 6 -8.18 -1.47 31.91
C GLU A 6 -7.05 -0.86 31.08
N THR A 7 -7.11 -1.04 29.77
CA THR A 7 -6.16 -0.43 28.85
C THR A 7 -6.44 1.06 28.82
N LYS A 8 -5.47 1.85 29.29
CA LYS A 8 -5.55 3.31 29.21
C LYS A 8 -5.92 3.72 27.77
N SER A 9 -6.97 4.52 27.62
CA SER A 9 -7.31 5.09 26.31
C SER A 9 -6.15 5.95 25.80
N LEU A 10 -5.72 5.70 24.58
CA LEU A 10 -4.65 6.46 23.91
C LEU A 10 -5.24 7.33 22.80
N LYS A 11 -4.63 8.48 22.56
CA LYS A 11 -4.85 9.27 21.35
C LYS A 11 -3.80 8.91 20.30
N ILE A 12 -4.25 8.31 19.20
CA ILE A 12 -3.41 7.71 18.17
C ILE A 12 -3.47 8.53 16.89
N ALA A 13 -2.31 8.91 16.34
CA ALA A 13 -2.19 9.43 14.98
C ALA A 13 -1.80 8.29 14.04
N LEU A 14 -2.70 7.87 13.15
CA LEU A 14 -2.42 6.89 12.12
C LEU A 14 -2.16 7.59 10.78
N LEU A 15 -0.90 7.59 10.35
CA LEU A 15 -0.44 8.26 9.13
C LEU A 15 -0.56 7.34 7.92
N SER A 16 -1.03 7.87 6.79
CA SER A 16 -1.02 7.14 5.52
C SER A 16 -0.85 8.09 4.34
N TYR A 17 0.18 7.87 3.53
CA TYR A 17 0.44 8.76 2.39
C TYR A 17 -0.57 8.60 1.26
N ARG A 18 -1.21 7.44 1.14
CA ARG A 18 -2.28 7.09 0.19
C ARG A 18 -3.16 6.01 0.77
N SER A 19 -4.48 6.18 0.65
CA SER A 19 -5.45 5.23 1.22
C SER A 19 -6.67 5.05 0.31
N ALA A 20 -6.43 4.76 -0.98
CA ALA A 20 -7.52 4.52 -1.92
C ALA A 20 -8.47 3.44 -1.40
N PRO A 21 -9.79 3.72 -1.26
CA PRO A 21 -10.72 2.81 -0.59
C PRO A 21 -10.98 1.52 -1.37
N TYR A 22 -10.82 1.56 -2.71
CA TYR A 22 -11.12 0.43 -3.60
C TYR A 22 -9.92 -0.01 -4.44
N GLY A 23 -8.75 0.59 -4.24
CA GLY A 23 -7.55 0.33 -5.02
C GLY A 23 -6.35 -0.01 -4.14
N GLY A 24 -6.00 -1.29 -4.07
CA GLY A 24 -4.87 -1.75 -3.26
C GLY A 24 -5.23 -2.02 -1.80
N GLY A 25 -4.31 -2.67 -1.07
CA GLY A 25 -4.53 -3.10 0.31
C GLY A 25 -4.38 -2.00 1.36
N GLN A 26 -3.67 -0.90 1.04
CA GLN A 26 -3.33 0.12 2.05
C GLN A 26 -4.56 0.85 2.62
N GLY A 27 -5.51 1.23 1.76
CA GLY A 27 -6.71 1.92 2.20
C GLY A 27 -7.62 1.02 3.05
N ILE A 28 -7.75 -0.25 2.67
CA ILE A 28 -8.50 -1.26 3.43
C ILE A 28 -7.83 -1.48 4.79
N TYR A 29 -6.50 -1.66 4.81
CA TYR A 29 -5.77 -1.84 6.06
C TYR A 29 -5.92 -0.66 7.02
N VAL A 30 -5.81 0.58 6.52
CA VAL A 30 -5.98 1.80 7.34
C VAL A 30 -7.39 1.87 7.92
N LYS A 31 -8.43 1.57 7.11
CA LYS A 31 -9.81 1.51 7.57
C LYS A 31 -9.96 0.47 8.68
N ASP A 32 -9.53 -0.76 8.45
CA ASP A 32 -9.75 -1.87 9.36
C ASP A 32 -8.97 -1.68 10.67
N ILE A 33 -7.69 -1.29 10.61
CA ILE A 33 -6.88 -1.07 11.83
C ILE A 33 -7.38 0.13 12.64
N SER A 34 -7.83 1.21 11.99
CA SER A 34 -8.37 2.37 12.70
C SER A 34 -9.67 2.04 13.44
N LEU A 35 -10.56 1.27 12.80
CA LEU A 35 -11.81 0.80 13.41
C LEU A 35 -11.54 -0.15 14.60
N VAL A 36 -10.58 -1.07 14.46
CA VAL A 36 -10.22 -1.97 15.56
C VAL A 36 -9.60 -1.21 16.73
N LEU A 37 -8.71 -0.25 16.49
CA LEU A 37 -8.14 0.57 17.56
C LEU A 37 -9.20 1.42 18.27
N GLU A 38 -10.15 1.96 17.53
CA GLU A 38 -11.31 2.69 18.08
C GLU A 38 -12.18 1.76 18.95
N SER A 39 -12.52 0.57 18.45
CA SER A 39 -13.32 -0.42 19.20
C SER A 39 -12.65 -0.92 20.49
N LEU A 40 -11.33 -0.79 20.60
CA LEU A 40 -10.56 -1.04 21.83
C LEU A 40 -10.56 0.16 22.81
N GLY A 41 -11.29 1.23 22.50
CA GLY A 41 -11.46 2.41 23.36
C GLY A 41 -10.40 3.50 23.15
N HIS A 42 -9.62 3.44 22.06
CA HIS A 42 -8.65 4.50 21.71
C HIS A 42 -9.32 5.60 20.88
N LYS A 43 -8.78 6.82 20.96
CA LYS A 43 -9.14 7.93 20.06
C LYS A 43 -8.19 7.90 18.86
N VAL A 44 -8.74 7.73 17.64
CA VAL A 44 -7.94 7.54 16.44
C VAL A 44 -8.17 8.68 15.45
N ASP A 45 -7.11 9.41 15.13
CA ASP A 45 -7.06 10.35 14.02
C ASP A 45 -6.28 9.71 12.86
N VAL A 46 -6.95 9.47 11.74
CA VAL A 46 -6.30 9.05 10.48
C VAL A 46 -5.87 10.30 9.74
N ILE A 47 -4.55 10.50 9.65
CA ILE A 47 -3.94 11.64 8.97
C ILE A 47 -3.48 11.16 7.59
N SER A 48 -4.23 11.50 6.53
CA SER A 48 -4.03 10.92 5.20
C SER A 48 -3.73 11.93 4.10
N GLY A 49 -2.83 11.53 3.19
CA GLY A 49 -2.70 12.11 1.86
C GLY A 49 -3.77 11.55 0.90
N GLU A 50 -3.87 12.15 -0.28
CA GLU A 50 -4.80 11.71 -1.34
C GLU A 50 -4.28 10.47 -2.08
N PRO A 51 -5.19 9.55 -2.51
CA PRO A 51 -6.62 9.49 -2.23
C PRO A 51 -6.92 9.12 -0.78
N TYR A 52 -8.00 9.69 -0.24
CA TYR A 52 -8.39 9.48 1.15
C TYR A 52 -9.11 8.15 1.38
N PRO A 53 -9.00 7.55 2.59
CA PRO A 53 -9.76 6.36 2.94
C PRO A 53 -11.25 6.67 3.16
N LEU A 54 -12.08 5.64 3.05
CA LEU A 54 -13.41 5.62 3.62
C LEU A 54 -13.32 4.99 5.00
N LEU A 55 -13.56 5.79 6.04
CA LEU A 55 -13.48 5.34 7.43
C LEU A 55 -14.88 5.02 7.97
N GLU A 56 -14.93 4.17 8.99
CA GLU A 56 -16.11 3.74 9.71
C GLU A 56 -15.92 4.01 11.21
N GLY A 57 -17.01 3.95 12.00
CA GLY A 57 -16.95 4.23 13.45
C GLY A 57 -16.72 5.70 13.77
N ASP A 58 -16.23 5.96 14.99
CA ASP A 58 -15.88 7.31 15.47
C ASP A 58 -14.40 7.63 15.21
N VAL A 59 -13.95 7.32 13.99
CA VAL A 59 -12.58 7.59 13.54
C VAL A 59 -12.54 8.91 12.78
N ASN A 60 -11.71 9.84 13.25
CA ASN A 60 -11.57 11.15 12.63
C ASN A 60 -10.60 11.12 11.44
N LEU A 61 -10.97 11.76 10.32
CA LEU A 61 -10.11 11.91 9.14
C LEU A 61 -9.52 13.32 9.05
N ILE A 62 -8.21 13.42 9.22
CA ILE A 62 -7.45 14.66 9.01
C ILE A 62 -6.80 14.59 7.62
N LYS A 63 -7.25 15.45 6.72
CA LYS A 63 -6.75 15.52 5.35
C LYS A 63 -5.48 16.35 5.27
N LEU A 64 -4.38 15.76 4.79
CA LEU A 64 -3.15 16.46 4.41
C LEU A 64 -3.04 16.47 2.88
N PRO A 65 -3.67 17.46 2.21
CA PRO A 65 -3.73 17.46 0.76
C PRO A 65 -2.34 17.57 0.14
N GLY A 66 -2.13 16.76 -0.90
CA GLY A 66 -1.03 16.86 -1.83
C GLY A 66 -1.51 17.40 -3.18
N MET A 67 -0.68 17.31 -4.21
CA MET A 67 -1.11 17.61 -5.56
C MET A 67 -1.75 16.41 -6.26
N ASN A 68 -1.64 15.22 -5.70
CA ASN A 68 -2.11 13.94 -6.26
C ASN A 68 -1.76 13.81 -7.77
N LEU A 69 -0.48 13.99 -8.08
CA LEU A 69 -0.01 13.99 -9.48
C LEU A 69 0.10 12.58 -10.05
N PHE A 70 0.12 11.56 -9.21
CA PHE A 70 0.17 10.16 -9.63
C PHE A 70 -1.08 9.76 -10.44
N GLU A 71 -2.26 10.21 -10.02
CA GLU A 71 -3.53 9.95 -10.71
C GLU A 71 -3.77 10.90 -11.90
N THR A 72 -2.83 11.81 -12.17
CA THR A 72 -2.94 12.81 -13.23
C THR A 72 -1.96 12.49 -14.33
N PHE A 73 -2.45 11.97 -15.47
CA PHE A 73 -1.59 11.46 -16.54
C PHE A 73 -1.18 12.54 -17.55
N LEU A 74 -2.05 13.52 -17.81
CA LEU A 74 -1.79 14.57 -18.80
C LEU A 74 -0.94 15.68 -18.21
N PHE A 75 0.09 16.12 -18.94
CA PHE A 75 0.95 17.22 -18.52
C PHE A 75 0.18 18.51 -18.24
N LYS A 76 -0.80 18.85 -19.08
CA LYS A 76 -1.66 20.03 -18.91
C LYS A 76 -2.38 20.03 -17.56
N ASP A 77 -2.87 18.88 -17.13
CA ASP A 77 -3.59 18.75 -15.85
C ASP A 77 -2.62 18.78 -14.66
N ARG A 78 -1.43 18.19 -14.80
CA ARG A 78 -0.36 18.31 -13.79
C ARG A 78 0.07 19.77 -13.63
N LEU A 79 0.27 20.48 -14.72
CA LEU A 79 0.63 21.90 -14.69
C LEU A 79 -0.49 22.74 -14.06
N ARG A 80 -1.76 22.49 -14.40
CA ARG A 80 -2.91 23.17 -13.78
C ARG A 80 -2.96 22.95 -12.26
N LYS A 81 -2.76 21.71 -11.80
CA LYS A 81 -2.68 21.39 -10.36
C LYS A 81 -1.51 22.13 -9.70
N PHE A 82 -0.33 22.11 -10.32
CA PHE A 82 0.83 22.83 -9.80
C PHE A 82 0.57 24.33 -9.69
N LEU A 83 -0.02 24.97 -10.72
CA LEU A 83 -0.32 26.40 -10.71
C LEU A 83 -1.34 26.79 -9.63
N LYS A 84 -2.30 25.94 -9.34
CA LYS A 84 -3.34 26.17 -8.31
C LYS A 84 -2.83 25.98 -6.87
N ASN A 85 -1.74 25.28 -6.67
CA ASN A 85 -1.20 24.99 -5.35
C ASN A 85 -0.11 25.98 -4.92
N PRO A 86 0.11 26.22 -3.63
CA PRO A 86 1.20 27.05 -3.12
C PRO A 86 2.57 26.59 -3.64
N LYS A 87 3.47 27.55 -3.95
CA LYS A 87 4.82 27.26 -4.47
C LYS A 87 5.81 26.96 -3.34
N THR A 88 5.43 26.02 -2.45
CA THR A 88 6.34 25.55 -1.42
C THR A 88 7.43 24.65 -2.01
N PHE A 89 8.56 24.54 -1.33
CA PHE A 89 9.64 23.62 -1.74
C PHE A 89 9.14 22.20 -1.96
N VAL A 90 8.25 21.70 -1.11
CA VAL A 90 7.67 20.36 -1.22
C VAL A 90 6.86 20.21 -2.49
N ASN A 91 6.02 21.18 -2.83
CA ASN A 91 5.18 21.14 -4.04
C ASN A 91 6.01 21.27 -5.32
N ILE A 92 7.03 22.14 -5.32
CA ILE A 92 7.96 22.26 -6.45
C ILE A 92 8.72 20.95 -6.66
N PHE A 93 9.27 20.37 -5.59
CA PHE A 93 9.96 19.08 -5.64
C PHE A 93 9.04 17.96 -6.15
N GLU A 94 7.80 17.89 -5.65
CA GLU A 94 6.79 16.90 -6.06
C GLU A 94 6.49 17.01 -7.56
N PHE A 95 6.27 18.23 -8.05
CA PHE A 95 6.00 18.48 -9.46
C PHE A 95 7.19 18.09 -10.36
N LEU A 96 8.38 18.61 -10.08
CA LEU A 96 9.58 18.33 -10.88
C LEU A 96 9.97 16.87 -10.86
N SER A 97 9.89 16.23 -9.69
CA SER A 97 10.20 14.79 -9.56
C SER A 97 9.22 13.93 -10.35
N THR A 98 7.92 14.29 -10.34
CA THR A 98 6.89 13.57 -11.12
C THR A 98 7.10 13.74 -12.62
N LEU A 99 7.44 14.95 -13.08
CA LEU A 99 7.78 15.20 -14.49
C LEU A 99 8.99 14.39 -14.95
N ALA A 100 9.97 14.22 -14.07
CA ALA A 100 11.13 13.37 -14.32
C ALA A 100 10.86 11.88 -14.18
N GLY A 101 9.60 11.45 -14.02
CA GLY A 101 9.18 10.04 -13.89
C GLY A 101 9.42 9.41 -12.53
N GLY A 102 9.64 10.20 -11.49
CA GLY A 102 9.76 9.72 -10.10
C GLY A 102 8.40 9.63 -9.38
N PHE A 103 8.39 8.98 -8.22
CA PHE A 103 7.24 8.90 -7.32
C PHE A 103 7.59 9.57 -5.98
N PRO A 104 7.35 10.88 -5.83
CA PRO A 104 7.77 11.67 -4.67
C PRO A 104 6.76 11.68 -3.52
N GLU A 105 5.57 11.11 -3.67
CA GLU A 105 4.44 11.28 -2.72
C GLU A 105 4.79 10.89 -1.29
N MET A 106 5.52 9.78 -1.08
CA MET A 106 5.96 9.36 0.26
C MET A 106 6.84 10.43 0.94
N TYR A 107 7.78 11.02 0.20
CA TYR A 107 8.63 12.09 0.71
C TYR A 107 7.82 13.33 1.05
N SER A 108 6.97 13.76 0.14
CA SER A 108 6.15 14.97 0.28
C SER A 108 5.17 14.84 1.44
N PHE A 109 4.51 13.69 1.55
CA PHE A 109 3.61 13.38 2.66
C PHE A 109 4.34 13.43 4.00
N GLY A 110 5.49 12.76 4.12
CA GLY A 110 6.24 12.75 5.38
C GLY A 110 6.70 14.13 5.83
N LYS A 111 7.01 15.04 4.88
CA LYS A 111 7.28 16.44 5.22
C LYS A 111 6.04 17.15 5.75
N ARG A 112 4.89 17.00 5.08
CA ARG A 112 3.61 17.60 5.52
C ARG A 112 3.15 17.04 6.88
N ALA A 113 3.25 15.72 7.08
CA ALA A 113 2.89 15.06 8.33
C ALA A 113 3.78 15.53 9.49
N ASN A 114 5.09 15.66 9.26
CA ASN A 114 6.01 16.19 10.26
C ASN A 114 5.68 17.63 10.65
N GLU A 115 5.38 18.52 9.71
CA GLU A 115 4.98 19.91 10.00
C GLU A 115 3.62 19.98 10.68
N PHE A 116 2.67 19.12 10.33
CA PHE A 116 1.38 19.02 11.03
C PHE A 116 1.58 18.61 12.50
N LEU A 117 2.37 17.57 12.76
CA LEU A 117 2.63 17.04 14.09
C LEU A 117 3.54 17.92 14.95
N LYS A 118 4.24 18.90 14.39
CA LYS A 118 4.90 19.96 15.17
C LYS A 118 3.89 20.91 15.83
N LYS A 119 2.75 21.12 15.19
CA LYS A 119 1.68 22.01 15.66
C LYS A 119 0.61 21.28 16.47
N ASN A 120 0.54 19.97 16.37
CA ASN A 120 -0.43 19.10 17.01
C ASN A 120 0.32 17.98 17.74
N SER A 121 0.73 18.24 18.98
CA SER A 121 1.65 17.38 19.75
C SER A 121 0.97 16.53 20.82
N ASP A 122 -0.37 16.50 20.86
CA ASP A 122 -1.16 15.86 21.91
C ASP A 122 -1.51 14.39 21.62
N TYR A 123 -0.68 13.70 20.82
CA TYR A 123 -0.80 12.27 20.54
C TYR A 123 0.09 11.44 21.46
N ASP A 124 -0.47 10.34 21.99
CA ASP A 124 0.28 9.37 22.81
C ASP A 124 1.20 8.48 21.96
N VAL A 125 0.78 8.18 20.70
CA VAL A 125 1.55 7.37 19.75
C VAL A 125 1.25 7.77 18.31
N VAL A 126 2.26 7.69 17.47
CA VAL A 126 2.15 7.90 16.02
C VAL A 126 2.48 6.60 15.30
N ILE A 127 1.62 6.18 14.39
CA ILE A 127 1.78 4.98 13.57
C ILE A 127 1.85 5.42 12.10
N ASP A 128 2.89 5.03 11.37
CA ASP A 128 2.97 5.29 9.92
C ASP A 128 2.70 4.03 9.11
N ASN A 129 1.86 4.15 8.08
CA ASN A 129 1.53 3.06 7.17
C ASN A 129 2.41 3.13 5.91
N GLN A 130 3.60 2.60 6.02
CA GLN A 130 4.56 2.31 4.94
C GLN A 130 5.05 3.52 4.12
N SER A 131 5.09 4.74 4.66
CA SER A 131 5.70 5.84 3.90
C SER A 131 7.22 5.79 3.93
N LEU A 132 7.82 5.39 5.05
CA LEU A 132 9.27 5.29 5.24
C LEU A 132 10.00 6.57 4.80
N SER A 133 9.36 7.72 5.07
CA SER A 133 9.87 9.03 4.70
C SER A 133 10.88 9.55 5.73
N TYR A 134 11.78 10.45 5.32
CA TYR A 134 12.64 11.17 6.26
C TYR A 134 11.85 11.90 7.37
N GLY A 135 10.61 12.33 7.09
CA GLY A 135 9.74 12.93 8.11
C GLY A 135 9.49 12.00 9.31
N MET A 136 9.46 10.69 9.10
CA MET A 136 9.24 9.69 10.15
C MET A 136 10.40 9.67 11.16
N LEU A 137 11.63 9.90 10.71
CA LEU A 137 12.78 10.03 11.63
C LEU A 137 12.68 11.25 12.56
N GLU A 138 12.08 12.33 12.07
CA GLU A 138 11.86 13.53 12.91
C GLU A 138 10.66 13.35 13.85
N ILE A 139 9.63 12.64 13.40
CA ILE A 139 8.46 12.32 14.23
C ILE A 139 8.84 11.39 15.37
N GLN A 140 9.62 10.32 15.13
CA GLN A 140 10.02 9.38 16.18
C GLN A 140 10.93 9.98 17.27
N LYS A 141 11.51 11.18 17.05
CA LYS A 141 12.25 11.89 18.10
C LYS A 141 11.34 12.51 19.15
N ARG A 142 10.08 12.79 18.78
CA ARG A 142 9.10 13.53 19.60
C ARG A 142 7.97 12.67 20.15
N PHE A 143 7.66 11.56 19.46
CA PHE A 143 6.56 10.68 19.82
C PHE A 143 7.03 9.22 19.94
N PRO A 144 6.40 8.40 20.79
CA PRO A 144 6.37 6.96 20.58
C PRO A 144 5.91 6.68 19.14
N PHE A 145 6.71 5.93 18.37
CA PHE A 145 6.51 5.80 16.92
C PHE A 145 6.59 4.35 16.49
N ILE A 146 5.66 3.94 15.66
CA ILE A 146 5.59 2.62 15.04
C ILE A 146 5.51 2.79 13.52
N GLU A 147 6.38 2.09 12.81
CA GLU A 147 6.31 1.95 11.35
C GLU A 147 5.69 0.63 10.96
N ILE A 148 4.67 0.64 10.12
CA ILE A 148 4.11 -0.57 9.53
C ILE A 148 4.72 -0.76 8.14
N ILE A 149 5.41 -1.87 7.93
CA ILE A 149 5.97 -2.23 6.62
C ILE A 149 5.32 -3.55 6.18
N HIS A 150 4.42 -3.50 5.19
CA HIS A 150 3.75 -4.70 4.70
C HIS A 150 4.69 -5.63 3.96
N HIS A 151 5.52 -5.08 3.10
CA HIS A 151 6.61 -5.76 2.39
C HIS A 151 7.61 -4.73 1.85
N PRO A 152 8.87 -5.11 1.63
CA PRO A 152 9.83 -4.20 1.00
C PRO A 152 9.55 -4.10 -0.51
N ILE A 153 9.27 -2.87 -0.98
CA ILE A 153 8.97 -2.58 -2.40
C ILE A 153 10.19 -2.84 -3.32
N THR A 154 11.34 -3.15 -2.77
CA THR A 154 12.54 -3.61 -3.49
C THR A 154 12.27 -4.86 -4.33
N LYS A 155 11.39 -5.75 -3.85
CA LYS A 155 10.99 -6.96 -4.58
C LYS A 155 10.20 -6.60 -5.85
N ASP A 156 9.34 -5.59 -5.77
CA ASP A 156 8.56 -5.11 -6.92
C ASP A 156 9.49 -4.51 -7.99
N LEU A 157 10.48 -3.70 -7.59
CA LEU A 157 11.49 -3.20 -8.51
C LEU A 157 12.28 -4.33 -9.18
N LYS A 158 12.70 -5.34 -8.41
CA LYS A 158 13.43 -6.49 -8.97
C LYS A 158 12.60 -7.19 -10.03
N HIS A 159 11.34 -7.50 -9.72
CA HIS A 159 10.41 -8.13 -10.65
C HIS A 159 10.19 -7.28 -11.91
N ASP A 160 9.94 -5.96 -11.76
CA ASP A 160 9.79 -5.05 -12.90
C ASP A 160 11.01 -5.03 -13.82
N LEU A 161 12.22 -5.10 -13.25
CA LEU A 161 13.45 -5.14 -14.03
C LEU A 161 13.68 -6.49 -14.75
N GLU A 162 13.11 -7.58 -14.26
CA GLU A 162 13.14 -8.90 -14.89
C GLU A 162 12.15 -9.02 -16.05
N THR A 163 11.07 -8.19 -16.04
CA THR A 163 10.02 -8.23 -17.05
C THR A 163 10.48 -7.78 -18.44
N SER A 164 11.52 -6.94 -18.54
CA SER A 164 12.00 -6.41 -19.82
C SER A 164 13.48 -6.03 -19.79
N ASN A 165 14.19 -6.42 -20.86
CA ASN A 165 15.59 -6.06 -21.07
C ASN A 165 15.77 -4.71 -21.80
N LYS A 166 14.68 -4.02 -22.19
CA LYS A 166 14.76 -2.73 -22.88
C LYS A 166 15.35 -1.65 -21.98
N PHE A 167 16.44 -1.02 -22.40
CA PHE A 167 17.16 -0.02 -21.61
C PHE A 167 16.29 1.10 -21.08
N LEU A 168 15.49 1.75 -21.96
CA LEU A 168 14.61 2.85 -21.57
C LEU A 168 13.53 2.43 -20.56
N TYR A 169 12.97 1.23 -20.70
CA TYR A 169 12.03 0.67 -19.71
C TYR A 169 12.72 0.52 -18.35
N ARG A 170 13.89 -0.11 -18.31
CA ARG A 170 14.65 -0.31 -17.07
C ARG A 170 15.02 1.02 -16.40
N LEU A 171 15.45 2.02 -17.19
CA LEU A 171 15.74 3.37 -16.69
C LEU A 171 14.49 4.04 -16.09
N SER A 172 13.36 3.95 -16.78
CA SER A 172 12.06 4.45 -16.29
C SER A 172 11.66 3.80 -14.97
N ARG A 173 11.80 2.46 -14.85
CA ARG A 173 11.51 1.76 -13.59
C ARG A 173 12.44 2.17 -12.46
N LYS A 174 13.74 2.22 -12.68
CA LYS A 174 14.72 2.71 -11.70
C LYS A 174 14.42 4.15 -11.26
N ARG A 175 13.96 4.99 -12.18
CA ARG A 175 13.58 6.37 -11.86
C ARG A 175 12.29 6.41 -11.03
N TRP A 176 11.29 5.62 -11.40
CA TRP A 176 10.05 5.49 -10.64
C TRP A 176 10.31 5.06 -9.20
N TYR A 177 11.06 3.99 -9.00
CA TYR A 177 11.42 3.44 -7.69
C TYR A 177 12.55 4.19 -6.96
N SER A 178 12.90 5.42 -7.40
CA SER A 178 13.99 6.19 -6.78
C SER A 178 13.77 6.50 -5.30
N PHE A 179 12.53 6.50 -4.81
CA PHE A 179 12.17 6.64 -3.40
C PHE A 179 12.74 5.51 -2.52
N LEU A 180 13.04 4.35 -3.07
CA LEU A 180 13.68 3.24 -2.33
C LEU A 180 15.04 3.67 -1.73
N LYS A 181 15.75 4.63 -2.34
CA LYS A 181 16.98 5.19 -1.77
C LYS A 181 16.70 5.88 -0.42
N MET A 182 15.55 6.53 -0.28
CA MET A 182 15.11 7.13 0.98
C MET A 182 14.72 6.05 1.97
N GLN A 183 13.89 5.09 1.58
CA GLN A 183 13.41 4.00 2.44
C GLN A 183 14.58 3.18 3.01
N LYS A 184 15.59 2.84 2.19
CA LYS A 184 16.82 2.18 2.64
C LYS A 184 17.64 2.97 3.65
N LYS A 185 17.55 4.30 3.65
CA LYS A 185 18.23 5.17 4.64
C LYS A 185 17.40 5.38 5.90
N VAL A 186 16.10 5.28 5.82
CA VAL A 186 15.16 5.53 6.91
C VAL A 186 14.93 4.27 7.73
N ALA A 187 14.55 3.17 7.09
CA ALA A 187 14.13 1.94 7.76
C ALA A 187 15.11 1.41 8.83
N PRO A 188 16.46 1.37 8.60
CA PRO A 188 17.41 0.88 9.62
C PRO A 188 17.46 1.74 10.90
N LYS A 189 16.97 2.98 10.82
CA LYS A 189 16.99 3.95 11.93
C LYS A 189 15.69 3.97 12.74
N LEU A 190 14.71 3.19 12.31
CA LEU A 190 13.44 3.07 13.01
C LEU A 190 13.59 2.11 14.20
N ARG A 191 12.97 2.47 15.32
CA ARG A 191 13.09 1.74 16.59
C ARG A 191 12.07 0.62 16.73
N SER A 192 10.90 0.78 16.11
CA SER A 192 9.79 -0.17 16.16
C SER A 192 9.16 -0.32 14.78
N ILE A 193 9.19 -1.54 14.25
CA ILE A 193 8.62 -1.90 12.96
C ILE A 193 7.64 -3.05 13.17
N ILE A 194 6.45 -2.95 12.58
CA ILE A 194 5.47 -4.03 12.51
C ILE A 194 5.38 -4.51 11.06
N THR A 195 5.26 -5.83 10.89
CA THR A 195 5.08 -6.46 9.57
C THR A 195 4.14 -7.65 9.65
N PRO A 196 3.37 -7.98 8.59
CA PRO A 196 2.33 -9.00 8.67
C PRO A 196 2.82 -10.45 8.60
N SER A 197 4.09 -10.70 8.31
CA SER A 197 4.56 -12.08 8.18
C SER A 197 6.05 -12.26 8.53
N LYS A 198 6.43 -13.51 8.85
CA LYS A 198 7.84 -13.87 9.06
C LYS A 198 8.68 -13.64 7.81
N ASN A 199 8.16 -13.99 6.64
CA ASN A 199 8.85 -13.75 5.36
C ASN A 199 9.09 -12.26 5.12
N SER A 200 8.08 -11.41 5.35
CA SER A 200 8.26 -9.95 5.24
C SER A 200 9.29 -9.43 6.26
N LYS A 201 9.34 -9.99 7.47
CA LYS A 201 10.37 -9.64 8.47
C LYS A 201 11.77 -9.94 7.96
N ASP A 202 11.98 -11.12 7.37
CA ASP A 202 13.29 -11.50 6.83
C ASP A 202 13.65 -10.62 5.63
N ASP A 203 12.72 -10.43 4.71
CA ASP A 203 12.91 -9.55 3.54
C ASP A 203 13.22 -8.09 3.93
N ILE A 204 12.54 -7.54 4.94
CA ILE A 204 12.80 -6.17 5.45
C ILE A 204 14.18 -6.08 6.08
N ALA A 205 14.56 -7.08 6.89
CA ALA A 205 15.87 -7.12 7.52
C ALA A 205 16.99 -7.12 6.48
N ASP A 206 16.85 -7.95 5.44
CA ASP A 206 17.87 -8.12 4.39
C ASP A 206 17.91 -6.91 3.43
N ASP A 207 16.75 -6.51 2.88
CA ASP A 207 16.68 -5.49 1.82
C ASP A 207 16.92 -4.06 2.34
N PHE A 208 16.56 -3.79 3.59
CA PHE A 208 16.72 -2.49 4.24
C PHE A 208 17.79 -2.46 5.32
N SER A 209 18.50 -3.58 5.57
CA SER A 209 19.51 -3.70 6.63
C SER A 209 18.96 -3.34 8.03
N CYS A 210 17.73 -3.74 8.31
CA CYS A 210 17.09 -3.52 9.60
C CYS A 210 17.46 -4.61 10.60
N SER A 211 17.63 -4.23 11.88
CA SER A 211 17.80 -5.22 12.95
C SER A 211 16.50 -6.01 13.17
N LYS A 212 16.55 -7.34 13.06
CA LYS A 212 15.38 -8.22 13.30
C LYS A 212 14.74 -8.03 14.69
N LYS A 213 15.51 -7.55 15.69
CA LYS A 213 15.01 -7.26 17.03
C LYS A 213 14.01 -6.07 17.06
N ASN A 214 14.12 -5.16 16.10
CA ASN A 214 13.23 -4.01 15.97
C ASN A 214 11.96 -4.35 15.17
N ILE A 215 11.85 -5.56 14.63
CA ILE A 215 10.75 -5.96 13.76
C ILE A 215 9.87 -7.00 14.48
N THR A 216 8.64 -6.62 14.75
CA THR A 216 7.62 -7.49 15.34
C THR A 216 6.67 -7.98 14.24
N VAL A 217 6.35 -9.27 14.27
CA VAL A 217 5.37 -9.85 13.34
C VAL A 217 4.00 -9.83 14.00
N ILE A 218 3.07 -9.10 13.38
CA ILE A 218 1.65 -9.10 13.73
C ILE A 218 0.87 -9.37 12.45
N ASN A 219 0.27 -10.56 12.35
CA ASN A 219 -0.49 -10.94 11.15
C ASN A 219 -1.69 -10.03 10.93
N ASN A 220 -2.03 -9.79 9.65
CA ASN A 220 -3.25 -9.07 9.32
C ASN A 220 -4.47 -9.84 9.83
N GLY A 221 -5.41 -9.10 10.42
CA GLY A 221 -6.71 -9.62 10.80
C GLY A 221 -7.66 -9.75 9.62
N LEU A 222 -8.76 -10.46 9.85
CA LEU A 222 -9.85 -10.63 8.91
C LEU A 222 -11.17 -10.63 9.70
N ASP A 223 -12.17 -9.91 9.21
CA ASP A 223 -13.51 -9.98 9.80
C ASP A 223 -14.17 -11.32 9.49
N THR A 224 -14.22 -12.19 10.49
CA THR A 224 -14.81 -13.53 10.38
C THR A 224 -16.33 -13.53 10.32
N ASN A 225 -17.01 -12.42 10.58
CA ASN A 225 -18.45 -12.29 10.35
C ASN A 225 -18.75 -12.17 8.85
N ILE A 226 -17.88 -11.53 8.10
CA ILE A 226 -17.97 -11.36 6.65
C ILE A 226 -17.32 -12.55 5.93
N PHE A 227 -16.07 -12.87 6.28
CA PHE A 227 -15.29 -13.94 5.64
C PHE A 227 -15.43 -15.25 6.40
N ARG A 228 -16.54 -15.93 6.17
CA ARG A 228 -16.87 -17.22 6.81
C ARG A 228 -17.38 -18.21 5.77
N PRO A 229 -17.31 -19.52 6.06
CA PRO A 229 -17.99 -20.52 5.23
C PRO A 229 -19.52 -20.33 5.29
N TYR A 230 -20.13 -20.18 4.14
CA TYR A 230 -21.59 -20.15 4.02
C TYR A 230 -22.09 -21.56 3.65
N LYS A 231 -22.84 -22.19 4.56
CA LYS A 231 -23.31 -23.57 4.39
C LYS A 231 -24.26 -23.77 3.20
N ASP A 232 -24.99 -22.71 2.85
CA ASP A 232 -26.02 -22.74 1.79
C ASP A 232 -25.43 -22.52 0.38
N ILE A 233 -24.15 -22.14 0.29
CA ILE A 233 -23.49 -21.97 -1.01
C ILE A 233 -22.93 -23.30 -1.48
N LYS A 234 -23.60 -23.89 -2.48
CA LYS A 234 -23.12 -25.11 -3.15
C LYS A 234 -21.93 -24.79 -4.07
N ARG A 235 -20.83 -25.51 -3.86
CA ARG A 235 -19.68 -25.42 -4.76
C ARG A 235 -20.03 -26.06 -6.10
N LYS A 236 -19.77 -25.37 -7.19
CA LYS A 236 -19.90 -25.92 -8.53
C LYS A 236 -18.64 -26.73 -8.86
N LYS A 237 -18.81 -28.00 -9.19
CA LYS A 237 -17.71 -28.89 -9.61
C LYS A 237 -17.00 -28.30 -10.83
N PHE A 238 -15.68 -28.31 -10.82
CA PHE A 238 -14.80 -27.77 -11.86
C PHE A 238 -14.90 -26.25 -12.08
N ARG A 239 -15.53 -25.47 -11.19
CA ARG A 239 -15.42 -24.01 -11.20
C ARG A 239 -14.25 -23.58 -10.34
N LEU A 240 -13.31 -22.86 -10.94
CA LEU A 240 -12.20 -22.20 -10.29
C LEU A 240 -12.51 -20.70 -10.15
N ILE A 241 -12.01 -20.08 -9.09
CA ILE A 241 -12.12 -18.64 -8.89
C ILE A 241 -10.75 -18.08 -8.53
N THR A 242 -10.40 -16.94 -9.10
CA THR A 242 -9.20 -16.18 -8.73
C THR A 242 -9.48 -14.69 -8.71
N THR A 243 -8.75 -13.97 -7.87
CA THR A 243 -8.74 -12.50 -7.87
C THR A 243 -7.45 -12.03 -8.51
N ALA A 244 -7.55 -11.32 -9.63
CA ALA A 244 -6.38 -10.78 -10.29
C ALA A 244 -6.74 -9.49 -11.03
N SER A 245 -5.89 -8.47 -10.94
CA SER A 245 -5.96 -7.35 -11.88
C SER A 245 -5.33 -7.76 -13.19
N ALA A 246 -6.01 -7.51 -14.31
CA ALA A 246 -5.48 -7.78 -15.62
C ALA A 246 -4.16 -7.03 -15.85
N ASP A 247 -3.26 -7.65 -16.59
CA ASP A 247 -1.95 -7.10 -16.96
C ASP A 247 -1.01 -6.79 -15.78
N VAL A 248 -1.24 -7.40 -14.60
CA VAL A 248 -0.33 -7.34 -13.45
C VAL A 248 0.40 -8.68 -13.31
N PRO A 249 1.62 -8.84 -13.83
CA PRO A 249 2.33 -10.12 -13.84
C PRO A 249 2.52 -10.74 -12.46
N LEU A 250 2.72 -9.91 -11.43
CA LEU A 250 2.94 -10.33 -10.05
C LEU A 250 1.81 -11.21 -9.47
N LYS A 251 0.59 -11.11 -10.02
CA LYS A 251 -0.56 -11.91 -9.56
C LYS A 251 -0.66 -13.30 -10.22
N GLY A 252 0.23 -13.60 -11.16
CA GLY A 252 0.35 -14.93 -11.76
C GLY A 252 -0.85 -15.39 -12.62
N LEU A 253 -1.69 -14.48 -13.10
CA LEU A 253 -2.87 -14.81 -13.89
C LEU A 253 -2.50 -15.58 -15.16
N ASP A 254 -1.37 -15.26 -15.79
CA ASP A 254 -0.89 -15.93 -17.01
C ASP A 254 -0.66 -17.44 -16.77
N TYR A 255 -0.09 -17.80 -15.63
CA TYR A 255 0.10 -19.21 -15.24
C TYR A 255 -1.23 -19.91 -15.01
N THR A 256 -2.18 -19.22 -14.37
CA THR A 256 -3.53 -19.76 -14.15
C THR A 256 -4.24 -20.00 -15.46
N LEU A 257 -4.21 -19.06 -16.40
CA LEU A 257 -4.79 -19.20 -17.74
C LEU A 257 -4.14 -20.35 -18.53
N ALA A 258 -2.82 -20.47 -18.49
CA ALA A 258 -2.11 -21.55 -19.15
C ALA A 258 -2.47 -22.94 -18.58
N ALA A 259 -2.62 -23.04 -17.26
CA ALA A 259 -3.03 -24.27 -16.59
C ALA A 259 -4.47 -24.66 -16.97
N VAL A 260 -5.40 -23.69 -16.95
CA VAL A 260 -6.81 -23.92 -17.35
C VAL A 260 -6.90 -24.35 -18.82
N ALA A 261 -6.14 -23.73 -19.71
CA ALA A 261 -6.12 -24.12 -21.13
C ALA A 261 -5.67 -25.57 -21.35
N ARG A 262 -4.76 -26.09 -20.53
CA ARG A 262 -4.36 -27.50 -20.55
C ARG A 262 -5.48 -28.42 -20.05
N LEU A 263 -6.03 -28.08 -18.87
CA LEU A 263 -7.04 -28.90 -18.19
C LEU A 263 -8.40 -28.91 -18.94
N LYS A 264 -8.74 -27.84 -19.67
CA LYS A 264 -9.97 -27.76 -20.49
C LYS A 264 -10.05 -28.84 -21.53
N LYS A 265 -8.93 -29.47 -21.94
CA LYS A 265 -8.90 -30.59 -22.88
C LYS A 265 -9.48 -31.90 -22.30
N GLU A 266 -9.40 -32.04 -20.97
CA GLU A 266 -9.79 -33.26 -20.25
C GLU A 266 -11.03 -33.04 -19.37
N PHE A 267 -11.25 -31.81 -18.93
CA PHE A 267 -12.32 -31.48 -18.00
C PHE A 267 -13.11 -30.26 -18.47
N ASN A 268 -14.40 -30.25 -18.19
CA ASN A 268 -15.25 -29.08 -18.40
C ASN A 268 -15.03 -28.05 -17.28
N ILE A 269 -13.93 -27.30 -17.36
CA ILE A 269 -13.50 -26.31 -16.35
C ILE A 269 -14.03 -24.94 -16.73
N GLU A 270 -14.54 -24.23 -15.72
CA GLU A 270 -14.90 -22.81 -15.73
C GLU A 270 -13.94 -22.04 -14.82
N LEU A 271 -13.34 -20.97 -15.33
CA LEU A 271 -12.53 -20.04 -14.53
C LEU A 271 -13.24 -18.69 -14.40
N LEU A 272 -13.56 -18.31 -13.16
CA LEU A 272 -14.07 -16.99 -12.83
C LEU A 272 -12.92 -16.11 -12.34
N VAL A 273 -12.63 -15.03 -13.07
CA VAL A 273 -11.61 -14.05 -12.70
C VAL A 273 -12.29 -12.79 -12.18
N ILE A 274 -12.08 -12.47 -10.90
CA ILE A 274 -12.56 -11.23 -10.28
C ILE A 274 -11.48 -10.17 -10.41
N GLY A 275 -11.71 -9.15 -11.25
CA GLY A 275 -10.79 -8.04 -11.48
C GLY A 275 -11.17 -7.23 -12.71
N LYS A 276 -10.52 -6.09 -12.91
CA LYS A 276 -10.73 -5.26 -14.10
C LYS A 276 -9.90 -5.80 -15.25
N GLN A 277 -10.55 -6.11 -16.37
CA GLN A 277 -9.87 -6.43 -17.62
C GLN A 277 -9.50 -5.13 -18.35
N LYS A 278 -8.28 -5.09 -18.92
CA LYS A 278 -7.88 -4.03 -19.82
C LYS A 278 -8.14 -4.48 -21.26
N GLU A 279 -9.02 -3.77 -21.95
CA GLU A 279 -9.33 -4.04 -23.35
C GLU A 279 -8.08 -3.93 -24.22
N GLY A 280 -7.83 -4.92 -25.09
CA GLY A 280 -6.62 -5.01 -25.91
C GLY A 280 -5.30 -5.20 -25.13
N GLY A 281 -5.36 -5.41 -23.81
CA GLY A 281 -4.19 -5.66 -22.97
C GLY A 281 -3.55 -7.02 -23.19
N HIS A 282 -2.46 -7.29 -22.45
CA HIS A 282 -1.74 -8.58 -22.52
C HIS A 282 -2.65 -9.76 -22.18
N THR A 283 -3.39 -9.66 -21.08
CA THR A 283 -4.32 -10.72 -20.60
C THR A 283 -5.40 -11.01 -21.64
N SER A 284 -6.00 -9.97 -22.25
CA SER A 284 -7.02 -10.11 -23.30
C SER A 284 -6.48 -10.88 -24.51
N ARG A 285 -5.25 -10.53 -24.96
CA ARG A 285 -4.58 -11.26 -26.06
C ARG A 285 -4.24 -12.70 -25.69
N LEU A 286 -3.83 -12.94 -24.45
CA LEU A 286 -3.49 -14.28 -23.96
C LEU A 286 -4.72 -15.19 -23.90
N ILE A 287 -5.87 -14.69 -23.43
CA ILE A 287 -7.15 -15.41 -23.41
C ILE A 287 -7.50 -15.89 -24.83
N LYS A 288 -7.45 -14.98 -25.83
CA LYS A 288 -7.69 -15.33 -27.25
C LYS A 288 -6.69 -16.36 -27.76
N LYS A 289 -5.39 -16.18 -27.49
CA LYS A 289 -4.33 -17.12 -27.91
C LYS A 289 -4.53 -18.53 -27.33
N LEU A 290 -5.09 -18.63 -26.12
CA LEU A 290 -5.33 -19.89 -25.42
C LEU A 290 -6.74 -20.49 -25.71
N ASN A 291 -7.55 -19.84 -26.53
CA ASN A 291 -8.96 -20.25 -26.81
C ASN A 291 -9.79 -20.42 -25.53
N LEU A 292 -9.72 -19.42 -24.63
CA LEU A 292 -10.44 -19.39 -23.35
C LEU A 292 -11.55 -18.33 -23.30
N GLU A 293 -12.07 -17.92 -24.45
CA GLU A 293 -13.19 -16.97 -24.56
C GLU A 293 -14.51 -17.57 -24.06
#